data_8234ee576c505e6cb412d18c057c80c1
#
_entry.id   8234ee576c505e6cb412d18c057c80c1
#
_cell.length_a   1.000
_cell.length_b   1.000
_cell.length_c   1.000
_cell.angle_alpha   90.00
_cell.angle_beta   90.00
_cell.angle_gamma   90.00
#
_symmetry.space_group_name_H-M   'P 1'
#
loop_
_entity.id
_entity.type
_entity.pdbx_description
1 polymer ?
#
loop_
_entity_poly.entity_id
_entity_poly.type
_entity_poly.pdbx_seq_one_letter_code
_entity_poly.pdbx_strand_id
1 'polypeptide(L)'
;LAVPYLRQGDYPASEERKDTYVEGVTRMYRGLYDYADSRRQPGEVLLAMGHLHATGAELSEYDRSERTIMGGLESISVEAFNEDLAYTALGHIHKAQRVGGRESVRYAGSPLPMSFSEQHYHHQVVAFTLENGCLSDLEAVPIPLRTALHRIPAEPASPAEVLLSLSNLPLAEEGADRSLWPYLEVQVLLTEPDPGFRH
;
A
#
# COMPACT_ATOMS: atom_id res chain seq x y z
N LEU A 1 6.16 -18.58 3.53
CA LEU A 1 5.84 -17.96 4.83
C LEU A 1 4.71 -16.96 4.64
N ALA A 2 3.62 -17.04 5.37
CA ALA A 2 2.53 -16.07 5.30
C ALA A 2 2.28 -15.49 6.70
N VAL A 3 2.57 -14.20 6.87
CA VAL A 3 2.43 -13.49 8.14
C VAL A 3 1.36 -12.41 7.99
N PRO A 4 0.26 -12.48 8.74
CA PRO A 4 -0.78 -11.46 8.70
C PRO A 4 -0.31 -10.15 9.33
N TYR A 5 -1.17 -9.13 9.33
CA TYR A 5 -0.93 -7.94 10.13
C TYR A 5 -0.81 -8.31 11.61
N LEU A 6 0.26 -7.84 12.25
CA LEU A 6 0.56 -8.08 13.66
C LEU A 6 0.36 -6.81 14.48
N ARG A 7 -0.30 -6.93 15.61
CA ARG A 7 -0.36 -5.89 16.64
C ARG A 7 0.73 -6.09 17.68
N GLN A 8 0.89 -5.11 18.53
CA GLN A 8 1.72 -5.27 19.73
C GLN A 8 1.26 -6.48 20.55
N GLY A 9 2.14 -7.47 20.71
CA GLY A 9 1.88 -8.70 21.48
C GLY A 9 1.36 -9.88 20.67
N ASP A 10 1.13 -9.76 19.37
CA ASP A 10 0.73 -10.89 18.51
C ASP A 10 1.94 -11.78 18.11
N TYR A 11 3.15 -11.41 18.48
CA TYR A 11 4.38 -12.18 18.27
C TYR A 11 4.84 -12.84 19.59
N PRO A 12 5.62 -13.95 19.52
CA PRO A 12 6.12 -14.63 20.70
C PRO A 12 6.93 -13.69 21.61
N ALA A 13 6.60 -13.65 22.88
CA ALA A 13 7.34 -12.84 23.86
C ALA A 13 8.78 -13.35 24.01
N SER A 14 9.70 -12.44 24.32
CA SER A 14 11.05 -12.81 24.77
C SER A 14 10.98 -13.31 26.20
N GLU A 15 11.77 -14.32 26.55
CA GLU A 15 11.89 -14.82 27.91
C GLU A 15 12.63 -13.82 28.82
N GLU A 16 13.49 -12.99 28.25
CA GLU A 16 14.40 -12.12 29.00
C GLU A 16 13.86 -10.71 29.21
N ARG A 17 13.06 -10.18 28.27
CA ARG A 17 12.53 -8.82 28.33
C ARG A 17 11.28 -8.64 27.47
N LYS A 18 10.56 -7.54 27.71
CA LYS A 18 9.47 -7.11 26.84
C LYS A 18 10.06 -6.49 25.57
N ASP A 19 9.86 -7.14 24.42
CA ASP A 19 10.29 -6.60 23.13
C ASP A 19 9.49 -5.37 22.74
N THR A 20 10.15 -4.49 21.98
CA THR A 20 9.45 -3.53 21.15
C THR A 20 8.74 -4.23 19.98
N TYR A 21 7.79 -3.55 19.36
CA TYR A 21 7.11 -4.09 18.17
C TYR A 21 8.10 -4.51 17.08
N VAL A 22 9.08 -3.64 16.78
CA VAL A 22 10.10 -3.89 15.76
C VAL A 22 10.92 -5.15 16.07
N GLU A 23 11.41 -5.27 17.31
CA GLU A 23 12.19 -6.43 17.75
C GLU A 23 11.38 -7.71 17.67
N GLY A 24 10.12 -7.68 18.15
CA GLY A 24 9.24 -8.84 18.15
C GLY A 24 8.90 -9.33 16.75
N VAL A 25 8.51 -8.44 15.86
CA VAL A 25 8.21 -8.76 14.46
C VAL A 25 9.45 -9.24 13.72
N THR A 26 10.59 -8.58 13.89
CA THR A 26 11.86 -8.99 13.27
C THR A 26 12.26 -10.40 13.71
N ARG A 27 12.17 -10.68 15.00
CA ARG A 27 12.49 -12.01 15.53
C ARG A 27 11.51 -13.06 15.00
N MET A 28 10.22 -12.73 14.87
CA MET A 28 9.23 -13.64 14.32
C MET A 28 9.56 -14.02 12.87
N TYR A 29 9.88 -13.06 12.01
CA TYR A 29 10.25 -13.35 10.62
C TYR A 29 11.50 -14.22 10.53
N ARG A 30 12.53 -13.94 11.34
CA ARG A 30 13.74 -14.77 11.40
C ARG A 30 13.44 -16.18 11.86
N GLY A 31 12.72 -16.35 12.96
CA GLY A 31 12.35 -17.67 13.47
C GLY A 31 11.49 -18.49 12.49
N LEU A 32 10.56 -17.83 11.77
CA LEU A 32 9.77 -18.48 10.73
C LEU A 32 10.62 -18.90 9.53
N TYR A 33 11.60 -18.09 9.15
CA TYR A 33 12.56 -18.45 8.11
C TYR A 33 13.38 -19.66 8.55
N ASP A 34 14.02 -19.63 9.72
CA ASP A 34 14.85 -20.72 10.24
C ASP A 34 14.05 -22.03 10.33
N TYR A 35 12.81 -21.95 10.81
CA TYR A 35 11.91 -23.09 10.85
C TYR A 35 11.62 -23.68 9.47
N ALA A 36 11.30 -22.84 8.48
CA ALA A 36 11.00 -23.29 7.13
C ALA A 36 12.24 -23.82 6.43
N ASP A 37 13.39 -23.15 6.58
CA ASP A 37 14.65 -23.56 5.99
C ASP A 37 15.12 -24.92 6.51
N SER A 38 14.95 -25.19 7.82
CA SER A 38 15.29 -26.50 8.41
C SER A 38 14.46 -27.68 7.87
N ARG A 39 13.38 -27.40 7.14
CA ARG A 39 12.46 -28.40 6.54
C ARG A 39 12.47 -28.38 5.02
N ARG A 40 13.14 -27.40 4.44
CA ARG A 40 13.20 -27.22 2.98
C ARG A 40 13.87 -28.42 2.32
N GLN A 41 13.23 -28.95 1.31
CA GLN A 41 13.78 -30.01 0.47
C GLN A 41 14.66 -29.43 -0.64
N PRO A 42 15.62 -30.19 -1.18
CA PRO A 42 16.40 -29.76 -2.33
C PRO A 42 15.50 -29.33 -3.50
N GLY A 43 15.73 -28.13 -4.02
CA GLY A 43 14.96 -27.55 -5.11
C GLY A 43 13.72 -26.74 -4.68
N GLU A 44 13.35 -26.77 -3.41
CA GLU A 44 12.28 -25.89 -2.90
C GLU A 44 12.77 -24.47 -2.70
N VAL A 45 11.85 -23.52 -2.89
CA VAL A 45 12.09 -22.07 -2.79
C VAL A 45 11.25 -21.51 -1.66
N LEU A 46 11.83 -20.65 -0.84
CA LEU A 46 11.10 -19.95 0.21
C LEU A 46 10.64 -18.58 -0.27
N LEU A 47 9.36 -18.34 -0.12
CA LEU A 47 8.70 -17.05 -0.33
C LEU A 47 8.12 -16.55 0.99
N ALA A 48 8.09 -15.23 1.17
CA ALA A 48 7.41 -14.60 2.29
C ALA A 48 6.28 -13.69 1.83
N MET A 49 5.26 -13.60 2.66
CA MET A 49 4.20 -12.61 2.56
C MET A 49 4.04 -11.92 3.91
N GLY A 50 3.79 -10.62 3.90
CA GLY A 50 3.59 -9.85 5.12
C GLY A 50 2.66 -8.67 4.91
N HIS A 51 2.06 -8.20 6.02
CA HIS A 51 1.26 -6.97 6.02
C HIS A 51 1.78 -6.06 7.12
N LEU A 52 2.66 -5.13 6.77
CA LEU A 52 3.37 -4.27 7.71
C LEU A 52 3.91 -3.01 7.01
N HIS A 53 4.35 -2.03 7.81
CA HIS A 53 5.09 -0.89 7.31
C HIS A 53 6.60 -1.18 7.33
N ALA A 54 7.23 -1.14 6.16
CA ALA A 54 8.68 -1.29 6.04
C ALA A 54 9.40 0.07 6.01
N THR A 55 10.58 0.13 6.62
CA THR A 55 11.41 1.34 6.65
C THR A 55 11.78 1.79 5.24
N GLY A 56 11.65 3.09 4.98
CA GLY A 56 11.96 3.69 3.68
C GLY A 56 10.87 3.55 2.62
N ALA A 57 9.70 3.00 2.96
CA ALA A 57 8.55 3.02 2.07
C ALA A 57 8.00 4.45 1.93
N GLU A 58 7.66 4.83 0.70
CA GLU A 58 6.97 6.08 0.41
C GLU A 58 5.48 5.94 0.74
N LEU A 59 4.93 6.95 1.41
CA LEU A 59 3.56 6.97 1.91
C LEU A 59 2.75 8.05 1.20
N SER A 60 1.49 7.75 0.87
CA SER A 60 0.50 8.76 0.50
C SER A 60 0.05 9.58 1.71
N GLU A 61 -0.72 10.63 1.46
CA GLU A 61 -1.40 11.37 2.53
C GLU A 61 -2.41 10.49 3.29
N TYR A 62 -3.09 9.60 2.56
CA TYR A 62 -4.02 8.63 3.14
C TYR A 62 -3.29 7.66 4.06
N ASP A 63 -2.20 7.03 3.59
CA ASP A 63 -1.39 6.12 4.40
C ASP A 63 -0.86 6.81 5.66
N ARG A 64 -0.51 8.11 5.57
CA ARG A 64 -0.07 8.91 6.73
C ARG A 64 -1.20 9.16 7.72
N SER A 65 -2.41 9.43 7.26
CA SER A 65 -3.58 9.69 8.12
C SER A 65 -4.02 8.42 8.86
N GLU A 66 -4.04 7.27 8.20
CA GLU A 66 -4.33 5.99 8.85
C GLU A 66 -3.31 5.64 9.94
N ARG A 67 -2.03 5.90 9.71
CA ARG A 67 -0.97 5.69 10.70
C ARG A 67 -1.18 6.49 11.97
N THR A 68 -1.67 7.71 11.85
CA THR A 68 -1.97 8.59 13.01
C THR A 68 -3.11 8.00 13.84
N ILE A 69 -4.11 7.41 13.20
CA ILE A 69 -5.27 6.81 13.86
C ILE A 69 -4.92 5.48 14.53
N MET A 70 -4.06 4.67 13.89
CA MET A 70 -3.72 3.32 14.38
C MET A 70 -2.55 3.29 15.39
N GLY A 71 -1.96 4.44 15.73
CA GLY A 71 -0.95 4.55 16.80
C GLY A 71 0.39 3.86 16.51
N GLY A 72 0.63 3.42 15.27
CA GLY A 72 1.81 2.65 14.91
C GLY A 72 2.70 3.33 13.88
N LEU A 73 3.75 3.99 14.33
CA LEU A 73 4.82 4.58 13.49
C LEU A 73 6.03 3.65 13.34
N GLU A 74 5.96 2.46 13.92
CA GLU A 74 7.11 1.57 13.95
C GLU A 74 7.24 0.85 12.62
N SER A 75 8.35 1.12 11.92
CA SER A 75 8.66 0.52 10.63
C SER A 75 9.67 -0.61 10.78
N ILE A 76 9.46 -1.67 10.05
CA ILE A 76 10.32 -2.85 10.05
C ILE A 76 11.42 -2.68 9.02
N SER A 77 12.68 -2.88 9.42
CA SER A 77 13.81 -2.87 8.48
C SER A 77 13.67 -3.99 7.47
N VAL A 78 14.08 -3.74 6.22
CA VAL A 78 14.18 -4.78 5.18
C VAL A 78 15.10 -5.94 5.57
N GLU A 79 16.03 -5.72 6.50
CA GLU A 79 16.94 -6.75 7.06
C GLU A 79 16.20 -7.78 7.95
N ALA A 80 14.94 -7.55 8.31
CA ALA A 80 14.12 -8.56 8.95
C ALA A 80 13.82 -9.75 8.03
N PHE A 81 13.86 -9.51 6.71
CA PHE A 81 13.61 -10.53 5.68
C PHE A 81 14.94 -11.13 5.22
N ASN A 82 15.12 -12.43 5.44
CA ASN A 82 16.32 -13.14 5.04
C ASN A 82 16.57 -12.98 3.52
N GLU A 83 17.84 -12.85 3.13
CA GLU A 83 18.24 -12.65 1.73
C GLU A 83 18.00 -13.88 0.85
N ASP A 84 17.93 -15.08 1.44
CA ASP A 84 17.63 -16.34 0.75
C ASP A 84 16.14 -16.51 0.43
N LEU A 85 15.27 -15.60 0.90
CA LEU A 85 13.89 -15.53 0.42
C LEU A 85 13.91 -15.08 -1.04
N ALA A 86 13.42 -15.92 -1.93
CA ALA A 86 13.39 -15.60 -3.35
C ALA A 86 12.50 -14.40 -3.65
N TYR A 87 11.40 -14.23 -2.89
CA TYR A 87 10.54 -13.06 -2.98
C TYR A 87 9.80 -12.81 -1.65
N THR A 88 9.63 -11.55 -1.30
CA THR A 88 8.83 -11.09 -0.16
C THR A 88 7.76 -10.14 -0.64
N ALA A 89 6.51 -10.59 -0.65
CA ALA A 89 5.34 -9.79 -1.00
C ALA A 89 4.81 -9.06 0.23
N LEU A 90 4.84 -7.73 0.20
CA LEU A 90 4.34 -6.89 1.28
C LEU A 90 3.00 -6.25 0.91
N GLY A 91 2.07 -6.23 1.86
CA GLY A 91 0.85 -5.42 1.85
C GLY A 91 0.92 -4.33 2.91
N HIS A 92 -0.03 -3.44 2.95
CA HIS A 92 -0.22 -2.27 3.79
C HIS A 92 -0.01 -0.94 3.05
N ILE A 93 1.08 -0.78 2.32
CA ILE A 93 1.34 0.45 1.56
C ILE A 93 0.72 0.33 0.18
N HIS A 94 -0.14 1.29 -0.18
CA HIS A 94 -0.90 1.27 -1.43
C HIS A 94 -0.09 1.72 -2.64
N LYS A 95 1.03 2.41 -2.45
CA LYS A 95 1.93 2.78 -3.53
C LYS A 95 2.85 1.61 -3.88
N ALA A 96 2.77 1.14 -5.13
CA ALA A 96 3.64 0.08 -5.64
C ALA A 96 5.11 0.51 -5.59
N GLN A 97 5.97 -0.26 -4.93
CA GLN A 97 7.37 0.07 -4.73
C GLN A 97 8.21 -1.10 -4.24
N ARG A 98 9.51 -1.06 -4.49
CA ARG A 98 10.50 -1.92 -3.82
C ARG A 98 10.93 -1.30 -2.49
N VAL A 99 11.40 -2.13 -1.58
CA VAL A 99 11.81 -1.71 -0.24
C VAL A 99 13.30 -1.92 -0.04
N GLY A 100 13.97 -0.93 0.53
CA GLY A 100 15.41 -1.02 0.84
C GLY A 100 16.31 -1.28 -0.37
N GLY A 101 15.86 -0.92 -1.57
CA GLY A 101 16.58 -1.17 -2.81
C GLY A 101 16.58 -2.64 -3.28
N ARG A 102 15.91 -3.56 -2.55
CA ARG A 102 15.85 -4.99 -2.91
C ARG A 102 14.71 -5.24 -3.89
N GLU A 103 15.03 -5.77 -5.08
CA GLU A 103 14.06 -6.14 -6.10
C GLU A 103 13.09 -7.23 -5.62
N SER A 104 13.57 -8.13 -4.78
CA SER A 104 12.80 -9.25 -4.22
C SER A 104 11.89 -8.87 -3.05
N VAL A 105 11.93 -7.62 -2.53
CA VAL A 105 11.08 -7.17 -1.41
C VAL A 105 10.23 -6.01 -1.88
N ARG A 106 8.93 -6.24 -2.06
CA ARG A 106 8.05 -5.27 -2.71
C ARG A 106 6.67 -5.15 -2.09
N TYR A 107 6.13 -3.94 -2.19
CA TYR A 107 4.70 -3.69 -2.20
C TYR A 107 4.22 -3.73 -3.65
N ALA A 108 3.27 -4.59 -3.96
CA ALA A 108 2.57 -4.54 -5.26
C ALA A 108 1.72 -3.28 -5.38
N GLY A 109 1.35 -2.69 -4.25
CA GLY A 109 0.41 -1.61 -4.14
C GLY A 109 -1.04 -2.09 -4.04
N SER A 110 -1.99 -1.16 -4.01
CA SER A 110 -3.40 -1.49 -4.11
C SER A 110 -3.79 -1.75 -5.58
N PRO A 111 -4.63 -2.75 -5.87
CA PRO A 111 -5.10 -3.01 -7.24
C PRO A 111 -6.07 -1.94 -7.75
N LEU A 112 -6.66 -1.17 -6.85
CA LEU A 112 -7.60 -0.08 -7.12
C LEU A 112 -7.28 1.09 -6.19
N PRO A 113 -7.59 2.34 -6.59
CA PRO A 113 -7.43 3.49 -5.70
C PRO A 113 -8.39 3.39 -4.52
N MET A 114 -7.87 3.56 -3.32
CA MET A 114 -8.63 3.57 -2.07
C MET A 114 -9.02 4.99 -1.65
N SER A 115 -8.37 6.00 -2.26
CA SER A 115 -8.66 7.42 -2.01
C SER A 115 -8.28 8.28 -3.22
N PHE A 116 -8.74 9.54 -3.23
CA PHE A 116 -8.37 10.50 -4.28
C PHE A 116 -6.88 10.89 -4.25
N SER A 117 -6.18 10.69 -3.14
CA SER A 117 -4.73 10.91 -3.07
C SER A 117 -3.95 9.91 -3.91
N GLU A 118 -4.56 8.80 -4.29
CA GLU A 118 -3.97 7.72 -5.09
C GLU A 118 -4.30 7.80 -6.59
N GLN A 119 -5.00 8.84 -7.03
CA GLN A 119 -5.44 8.99 -8.43
C GLN A 119 -4.30 8.91 -9.46
N HIS A 120 -3.06 9.17 -9.04
CA HIS A 120 -1.86 9.13 -9.88
C HIS A 120 -1.00 7.87 -9.65
N TYR A 121 -1.47 6.92 -8.85
CA TYR A 121 -0.73 5.69 -8.64
C TYR A 121 -0.84 4.75 -9.84
N HIS A 122 0.22 4.00 -10.09
CA HIS A 122 0.20 2.88 -11.01
C HIS A 122 -0.36 1.67 -10.27
N HIS A 123 -1.66 1.41 -10.47
CA HIS A 123 -2.30 0.22 -9.90
C HIS A 123 -1.88 -1.00 -10.69
N GLN A 124 -1.41 -2.03 -10.00
CA GLN A 124 -0.77 -3.18 -10.62
C GLN A 124 -0.84 -4.43 -9.73
N VAL A 125 -0.55 -5.57 -10.32
CA VAL A 125 -0.07 -6.76 -9.63
C VAL A 125 1.36 -7.05 -10.06
N VAL A 126 2.06 -7.87 -9.29
CA VAL A 126 3.42 -8.31 -9.62
C VAL A 126 3.36 -9.77 -10.03
N ALA A 127 3.82 -10.07 -11.24
CA ALA A 127 4.03 -11.42 -11.73
C ALA A 127 5.52 -11.73 -11.77
N PHE A 128 5.89 -12.95 -11.50
CA PHE A 128 7.29 -13.40 -11.61
C PHE A 128 7.38 -14.89 -11.85
N THR A 129 8.50 -15.33 -12.37
CA THR A 129 8.87 -16.74 -12.54
C THR A 129 9.94 -17.13 -11.53
N LEU A 130 9.92 -18.37 -11.08
CA LEU A 130 10.98 -18.96 -10.27
C LEU A 130 11.68 -20.05 -11.09
N GLU A 131 12.96 -19.85 -11.37
CA GLU A 131 13.78 -20.78 -12.09
C GLU A 131 15.02 -21.16 -11.28
N ASN A 132 15.23 -22.47 -11.09
CA ASN A 132 16.37 -22.99 -10.33
C ASN A 132 16.55 -22.36 -8.94
N GLY A 133 15.45 -22.04 -8.26
CA GLY A 133 15.48 -21.39 -6.94
C GLY A 133 15.67 -19.88 -6.95
N CYS A 134 15.78 -19.26 -8.11
CA CYS A 134 15.98 -17.83 -8.27
C CYS A 134 14.76 -17.15 -8.88
N LEU A 135 14.56 -15.89 -8.51
CA LEU A 135 13.58 -15.02 -9.12
C LEU A 135 13.99 -14.64 -10.54
N SER A 136 13.12 -14.84 -11.51
CA SER A 136 13.27 -14.36 -12.88
C SER A 136 12.00 -13.71 -13.38
N ASP A 137 12.10 -12.97 -14.49
CA ASP A 137 10.96 -12.36 -15.21
C ASP A 137 9.98 -11.60 -14.30
N LEU A 138 10.49 -10.83 -13.33
CA LEU A 138 9.65 -10.03 -12.45
C LEU A 138 9.05 -8.86 -13.25
N GLU A 139 7.74 -8.86 -13.37
CA GLU A 139 6.98 -7.91 -14.15
C GLU A 139 5.89 -7.23 -13.31
N ALA A 140 5.74 -5.92 -13.49
CA ALA A 140 4.61 -5.16 -13.00
C ALA A 140 3.50 -5.18 -14.05
N VAL A 141 2.42 -5.91 -13.79
CA VAL A 141 1.26 -6.00 -14.69
C VAL A 141 0.24 -4.93 -14.31
N PRO A 142 0.04 -3.89 -15.14
CA PRO A 142 -0.85 -2.79 -14.82
C PRO A 142 -2.32 -3.23 -14.79
N ILE A 143 -3.07 -2.66 -13.85
CA ILE A 143 -4.52 -2.83 -13.77
C ILE A 143 -5.16 -1.54 -14.27
N PRO A 144 -5.88 -1.56 -15.40
CA PRO A 144 -6.54 -0.37 -15.90
C PRO A 144 -7.71 0.01 -14.99
N LEU A 145 -7.80 1.29 -14.64
CA LEU A 145 -8.94 1.80 -13.88
C LEU A 145 -10.18 1.82 -14.77
N ARG A 146 -11.23 1.15 -14.31
CA ARG A 146 -12.54 1.16 -14.97
C ARG A 146 -13.26 2.51 -14.79
N THR A 147 -13.09 3.12 -13.63
CA THR A 147 -13.73 4.38 -13.25
C THR A 147 -12.65 5.36 -12.82
N ALA A 148 -12.58 6.50 -13.48
CA ALA A 148 -11.59 7.53 -13.18
C ALA A 148 -11.91 8.27 -11.88
N LEU A 149 -10.87 8.82 -11.25
CA LEU A 149 -10.96 9.72 -10.10
C LEU A 149 -10.50 11.12 -10.57
N HIS A 150 -11.33 12.13 -10.33
CA HIS A 150 -10.99 13.51 -10.68
C HIS A 150 -11.13 14.43 -9.48
N ARG A 151 -10.11 15.23 -9.23
CA ARG A 151 -10.16 16.32 -8.24
C ARG A 151 -10.39 17.61 -8.99
N ILE A 152 -11.49 18.31 -8.70
CA ILE A 152 -11.92 19.52 -9.42
C ILE A 152 -12.40 20.57 -8.42
N PRO A 153 -11.78 21.74 -8.38
CA PRO A 153 -10.50 22.07 -9.04
C PRO A 153 -9.32 21.27 -8.49
N ALA A 154 -8.16 21.31 -9.15
CA ALA A 154 -6.98 20.58 -8.74
C ALA A 154 -6.45 21.03 -7.35
N GLU A 155 -6.65 22.30 -7.02
CA GLU A 155 -6.32 22.90 -5.71
C GLU A 155 -7.57 23.48 -5.08
N PRO A 156 -7.65 23.57 -3.74
CA PRO A 156 -8.79 24.17 -3.06
C PRO A 156 -9.05 25.61 -3.55
N ALA A 157 -10.29 25.90 -3.95
CA ALA A 157 -10.68 27.17 -4.51
C ALA A 157 -11.97 27.72 -3.89
N SER A 158 -12.27 29.00 -4.11
CA SER A 158 -13.49 29.63 -3.61
C SER A 158 -14.75 28.97 -4.17
N PRO A 159 -15.91 29.05 -3.47
CA PRO A 159 -17.14 28.46 -3.96
C PRO A 159 -17.52 28.85 -5.38
N ALA A 160 -17.26 30.11 -5.76
CA ALA A 160 -17.57 30.62 -7.10
C ALA A 160 -16.68 29.97 -8.18
N GLU A 161 -15.40 29.84 -7.91
CA GLU A 161 -14.44 29.18 -8.83
C GLU A 161 -14.71 27.69 -8.96
N VAL A 162 -15.09 27.04 -7.85
CA VAL A 162 -15.50 25.64 -7.85
C VAL A 162 -16.74 25.44 -8.73
N LEU A 163 -17.77 26.26 -8.57
CA LEU A 163 -18.98 26.18 -9.40
C LEU A 163 -18.69 26.41 -10.87
N LEU A 164 -17.80 27.37 -11.18
CA LEU A 164 -17.35 27.61 -12.55
C LEU A 164 -16.61 26.39 -13.12
N SER A 165 -15.73 25.78 -12.35
CA SER A 165 -14.98 24.58 -12.77
C SER A 165 -15.92 23.40 -13.01
N LEU A 166 -16.90 23.19 -12.15
CA LEU A 166 -17.92 22.14 -12.33
C LEU A 166 -18.81 22.39 -13.54
N SER A 167 -19.18 23.64 -13.83
CA SER A 167 -20.01 23.97 -14.98
C SER A 167 -19.31 23.76 -16.33
N ASN A 168 -17.98 23.71 -16.33
CA ASN A 168 -17.15 23.44 -17.51
C ASN A 168 -16.90 21.95 -17.75
N LEU A 169 -17.39 21.06 -16.86
CA LEU A 169 -17.24 19.63 -17.10
C LEU A 169 -18.06 19.18 -18.32
N PRO A 170 -17.55 18.21 -19.09
CA PRO A 170 -18.31 17.64 -20.17
C PRO A 170 -19.58 16.98 -19.65
N LEU A 171 -20.68 17.19 -20.34
CA LEU A 171 -21.93 16.49 -20.04
C LEU A 171 -21.78 15.02 -20.42
N ALA A 172 -22.41 14.15 -19.61
CA ALA A 172 -22.48 12.74 -19.96
C ALA A 172 -23.27 12.56 -21.27
N GLU A 173 -22.80 11.63 -22.10
CA GLU A 173 -23.53 11.25 -23.31
C GLU A 173 -24.88 10.63 -22.94
N GLU A 174 -25.90 10.85 -23.77
CA GLU A 174 -27.20 10.25 -23.56
C GLU A 174 -27.10 8.72 -23.63
N GLY A 175 -27.58 8.04 -22.59
CA GLY A 175 -27.48 6.57 -22.48
C GLY A 175 -26.15 6.04 -21.94
N ALA A 176 -25.22 6.90 -21.55
CA ALA A 176 -23.97 6.46 -20.92
C ALA A 176 -24.21 5.64 -19.66
N ASP A 177 -23.46 4.55 -19.52
CA ASP A 177 -23.51 3.70 -18.32
C ASP A 177 -23.01 4.47 -17.09
N ARG A 178 -23.92 4.76 -16.17
CA ARG A 178 -23.61 5.48 -14.93
C ARG A 178 -22.57 4.76 -14.05
N SER A 179 -22.41 3.45 -14.17
CA SER A 179 -21.40 2.70 -13.43
C SER A 179 -19.95 3.01 -13.86
N LEU A 180 -19.79 3.69 -15.00
CA LEU A 180 -18.50 4.12 -15.55
C LEU A 180 -18.24 5.62 -15.34
N TRP A 181 -19.16 6.35 -14.73
CA TRP A 181 -18.96 7.76 -14.47
C TRP A 181 -17.83 7.96 -13.46
N PRO A 182 -16.96 8.95 -13.69
CA PRO A 182 -15.87 9.25 -12.80
C PRO A 182 -16.39 9.68 -11.42
N TYR A 183 -15.62 9.32 -10.39
CA TYR A 183 -15.80 9.92 -9.07
C TYR A 183 -15.15 11.31 -9.07
N LEU A 184 -15.84 12.26 -8.43
CA LEU A 184 -15.36 13.64 -8.30
C LEU A 184 -15.10 13.95 -6.83
N GLU A 185 -13.91 14.47 -6.53
CA GLU A 185 -13.62 15.16 -5.28
C GLU A 185 -13.61 16.65 -5.54
N VAL A 186 -14.36 17.39 -4.73
CA VAL A 186 -14.47 18.84 -4.82
C VAL A 186 -13.89 19.46 -3.55
N GLN A 187 -12.84 20.29 -3.71
CA GLN A 187 -12.19 20.96 -2.59
C GLN A 187 -12.54 22.43 -2.58
N VAL A 188 -13.26 22.85 -1.53
CA VAL A 188 -13.74 24.24 -1.38
C VAL A 188 -12.95 24.92 -0.28
N LEU A 189 -12.33 26.06 -0.61
CA LEU A 189 -11.67 26.93 0.35
C LEU A 189 -12.69 27.92 0.93
N LEU A 190 -13.00 27.75 2.21
CA LEU A 190 -13.80 28.70 2.95
C LEU A 190 -12.89 29.63 3.74
N THR A 191 -13.01 30.95 3.53
CA THR A 191 -12.26 31.96 4.27
C THR A 191 -12.86 32.25 5.63
N GLU A 192 -14.14 31.94 5.81
CA GLU A 192 -14.88 32.06 7.07
C GLU A 192 -15.72 30.80 7.30
N PRO A 193 -15.99 30.42 8.56
CA PRO A 193 -16.87 29.30 8.86
C PRO A 193 -18.27 29.52 8.27
N ASP A 194 -18.73 28.60 7.44
CA ASP A 194 -20.10 28.60 6.91
C ASP A 194 -20.92 27.47 7.55
N PRO A 195 -21.81 27.76 8.51
CA PRO A 195 -22.67 26.76 9.16
C PRO A 195 -23.64 26.04 8.21
N GLY A 196 -23.89 26.63 7.03
CA GLY A 196 -24.76 26.05 5.99
C GLY A 196 -24.02 25.08 5.09
N PHE A 197 -22.68 25.08 5.09
CA PHE A 197 -21.86 24.16 4.29
C PHE A 197 -21.83 22.77 4.96
N ARG A 198 -22.34 21.78 4.26
CA ARG A 198 -22.33 20.38 4.70
C ARG A 198 -21.38 19.59 3.82
N HIS A 199 -20.51 18.81 4.46
CA HIS A 199 -19.59 17.90 3.80
C HIS A 199 -20.30 16.68 3.20
#